data_626464746decf4e8d8db103f1edfabee
#
_entry.id   626464746decf4e8d8db103f1edfabee
#
_cell.length_a   1.000
_cell.length_b   1.000
_cell.length_c   1.000
_cell.angle_alpha   90.00
_cell.angle_beta   90.00
_cell.angle_gamma   90.00
#
_symmetry.space_group_name_H-M   'P 1'
#
loop_
_entity.id
_entity.type
_entity.pdbx_description
1 polymer ?
#
loop_
_entity_poly.entity_id
_entity_poly.type
_entity_poly.pdbx_seq_one_letter_code
_entity_poly.pdbx_strand_id
1 'polypeptide(L)'
;MSKRLNKTIKWDKLDNTANLFPVIVSENVSNVYRISVTLTEDIDAELLQKALDKILPFFDVFNHKLKNGIFWYYFEANNRPAPRVIPEDTYPCLYINPYTNNEYLFRVTYYQKRINLEVFHVLTDGNGALIFLKELTYQYLRYKYPELAEKAGNTLNADSSLDIEDSYKKNYICLLYTSALPTR
;
A
#
# COMPACT_ATOMS: atom_id res chain seq x y z
N MET A 1 -11.44 -23.71 -31.83
CA MET A 1 -11.26 -22.26 -31.91
C MET A 1 -11.20 -21.71 -30.49
N SER A 2 -10.00 -21.48 -29.99
CA SER A 2 -9.77 -20.98 -28.63
C SER A 2 -9.93 -19.46 -28.62
N LYS A 3 -10.93 -18.93 -27.91
CA LYS A 3 -11.07 -17.49 -27.65
C LYS A 3 -9.94 -17.07 -26.71
N ARG A 4 -8.90 -16.40 -27.23
CA ARG A 4 -7.97 -15.62 -26.41
C ARG A 4 -8.77 -14.53 -25.71
N LEU A 5 -8.96 -14.67 -24.40
CA LEU A 5 -9.41 -13.58 -23.55
C LEU A 5 -8.31 -12.51 -23.62
N ASN A 6 -8.58 -11.40 -24.28
CA ASN A 6 -7.78 -10.18 -24.15
C ASN A 6 -7.92 -9.69 -22.69
N LYS A 7 -6.95 -10.05 -21.86
CA LYS A 7 -6.81 -9.51 -20.52
C LYS A 7 -6.31 -8.08 -20.70
N THR A 8 -7.21 -7.11 -20.64
CA THR A 8 -6.87 -5.68 -20.66
C THR A 8 -5.97 -5.44 -19.45
N ILE A 9 -4.70 -5.15 -19.68
CA ILE A 9 -3.77 -4.78 -18.61
C ILE A 9 -4.23 -3.41 -18.12
N LYS A 10 -4.78 -3.36 -16.91
CA LYS A 10 -5.14 -2.11 -16.28
C LYS A 10 -3.85 -1.45 -15.78
N TRP A 11 -3.48 -0.31 -16.37
CA TRP A 11 -2.35 0.51 -15.95
C TRP A 11 -2.86 1.89 -15.51
N ASP A 12 -2.26 2.43 -14.48
CA ASP A 12 -2.57 3.74 -13.95
C ASP A 12 -1.31 4.62 -13.94
N LYS A 13 -1.50 5.91 -14.23
CA LYS A 13 -0.41 6.87 -14.16
C LYS A 13 -0.06 7.15 -12.70
N LEU A 14 1.24 7.28 -12.43
CA LEU A 14 1.68 7.87 -11.18
C LEU A 14 1.23 9.33 -11.13
N ASP A 15 0.89 9.81 -9.93
CA ASP A 15 0.69 11.23 -9.72
C ASP A 15 2.03 12.00 -9.87
N ASN A 16 1.95 13.34 -9.92
CA ASN A 16 3.14 14.16 -10.14
C ASN A 16 4.18 14.01 -9.02
N THR A 17 3.75 13.80 -7.80
CA THR A 17 4.62 13.62 -6.63
C THR A 17 5.22 12.22 -6.63
N ALA A 18 4.42 11.20 -6.95
CA ALA A 18 4.86 9.81 -7.01
C ALA A 18 5.92 9.57 -8.09
N ASN A 19 5.93 10.32 -9.18
CA ASN A 19 6.97 10.24 -10.21
C ASN A 19 8.37 10.63 -9.72
N LEU A 20 8.48 11.43 -8.65
CA LEU A 20 9.76 11.85 -8.10
C LEU A 20 10.44 10.71 -7.32
N PHE A 21 9.67 9.93 -6.57
CA PHE A 21 10.20 8.92 -5.66
C PHE A 21 11.06 7.84 -6.33
N PRO A 22 10.67 7.22 -7.47
CA PRO A 22 11.50 6.21 -8.10
C PRO A 22 12.85 6.75 -8.62
N VAL A 23 12.91 8.04 -8.95
CA VAL A 23 14.13 8.68 -9.49
C VAL A 23 15.18 8.93 -8.40
N ILE A 24 14.72 9.21 -7.16
CA ILE A 24 15.62 9.54 -6.04
C ILE A 24 15.97 8.33 -5.17
N VAL A 25 15.42 7.15 -5.45
CA VAL A 25 15.76 5.92 -4.73
C VAL A 25 17.20 5.53 -5.02
N SER A 26 17.96 5.32 -3.96
CA SER A 26 19.30 4.74 -3.98
C SER A 26 19.43 3.74 -2.83
N GLU A 27 20.55 3.03 -2.76
CA GLU A 27 20.83 2.12 -1.64
C GLU A 27 20.76 2.83 -0.28
N ASN A 28 21.03 4.13 -0.24
CA ASN A 28 21.02 4.95 0.97
C ASN A 28 19.71 5.74 1.19
N VAL A 29 18.84 5.83 0.18
CA VAL A 29 17.57 6.57 0.24
C VAL A 29 16.45 5.68 -0.30
N SER A 30 15.76 4.98 0.60
CA SER A 30 14.75 3.99 0.22
C SER A 30 13.38 4.60 -0.10
N ASN A 31 13.07 5.80 0.43
CA ASN A 31 11.72 6.39 0.43
C ASN A 31 10.63 5.45 0.97
N VAL A 32 11.03 4.55 1.86
CA VAL A 32 10.14 3.66 2.60
C VAL A 32 9.86 4.27 3.96
N TYR A 33 8.61 4.32 4.34
CA TYR A 33 8.21 4.71 5.68
C TYR A 33 7.51 3.56 6.39
N ARG A 34 7.44 3.63 7.70
CA ARG A 34 6.84 2.60 8.55
C ARG A 34 5.74 3.19 9.41
N ILE A 35 4.66 2.45 9.53
CA ILE A 35 3.68 2.59 10.59
C ILE A 35 3.54 1.25 11.33
N SER A 36 3.21 1.30 12.61
CA SER A 36 3.17 0.10 13.43
C SER A 36 2.00 0.13 14.42
N VAL A 37 1.54 -1.06 14.78
CA VAL A 37 0.58 -1.26 15.87
C VAL A 37 1.15 -2.27 16.86
N THR A 38 1.00 -1.99 18.15
CA THR A 38 1.40 -2.91 19.22
C THR A 38 0.16 -3.47 19.91
N LEU A 39 0.08 -4.79 19.99
CA LEU A 39 -0.99 -5.52 20.64
C LEU A 39 -0.60 -5.94 22.05
N THR A 40 -1.52 -6.56 22.77
CA THR A 40 -1.28 -7.05 24.15
C THR A 40 -0.57 -8.39 24.20
N GLU A 41 -0.67 -9.18 23.12
CA GLU A 41 -0.11 -10.53 23.01
C GLU A 41 0.83 -10.66 21.82
N ASP A 42 1.63 -11.72 21.83
CA ASP A 42 2.55 -12.02 20.75
C ASP A 42 1.81 -12.31 19.43
N ILE A 43 2.43 -11.88 18.35
CA ILE A 43 1.88 -12.01 17.00
C ILE A 43 2.04 -13.45 16.51
N ASP A 44 0.94 -14.02 16.05
CA ASP A 44 0.92 -15.25 15.30
C ASP A 44 1.12 -14.95 13.82
N ALA A 45 2.25 -15.39 13.27
CA ALA A 45 2.63 -15.11 11.90
C ALA A 45 1.68 -15.75 10.87
N GLU A 46 1.16 -16.94 11.15
CA GLU A 46 0.27 -17.64 10.23
C GLU A 46 -1.10 -16.94 10.14
N LEU A 47 -1.63 -16.53 11.29
CA LEU A 47 -2.87 -15.75 11.33
C LEU A 47 -2.69 -14.37 10.68
N LEU A 48 -1.51 -13.75 10.85
CA LEU A 48 -1.24 -12.45 10.24
C LEU A 48 -1.11 -12.59 8.71
N GLN A 49 -0.47 -13.65 8.21
CA GLN A 49 -0.43 -13.95 6.77
C GLN A 49 -1.83 -14.18 6.23
N LYS A 50 -2.63 -15.00 6.90
CA LYS A 50 -4.02 -15.26 6.51
C LYS A 50 -4.87 -14.00 6.48
N ALA A 51 -4.65 -13.08 7.41
CA ALA A 51 -5.32 -11.78 7.42
C ALA A 51 -4.90 -10.93 6.22
N LEU A 52 -3.61 -10.87 5.92
CA LEU A 52 -3.07 -10.15 4.77
C LEU A 52 -3.65 -10.69 3.44
N ASP A 53 -3.62 -12.00 3.26
CA ASP A 53 -4.18 -12.67 2.06
C ASP A 53 -5.67 -12.34 1.87
N LYS A 54 -6.40 -12.20 2.99
CA LYS A 54 -7.83 -11.91 2.98
C LYS A 54 -8.14 -10.47 2.60
N ILE A 55 -7.39 -9.49 3.13
CA ILE A 55 -7.73 -8.07 2.94
C ILE A 55 -7.15 -7.50 1.64
N LEU A 56 -5.97 -7.96 1.22
CA LEU A 56 -5.24 -7.38 0.10
C LEU A 56 -6.07 -7.22 -1.19
N PRO A 57 -6.94 -8.17 -1.59
CA PRO A 57 -7.78 -8.01 -2.77
C PRO A 57 -8.76 -6.84 -2.73
N PHE A 58 -9.05 -6.29 -1.54
CA PHE A 58 -9.97 -5.16 -1.36
C PHE A 58 -9.26 -3.80 -1.40
N PHE A 59 -7.92 -3.80 -1.51
CA PHE A 59 -7.10 -2.60 -1.52
C PHE A 59 -6.38 -2.47 -2.88
N ASP A 60 -7.07 -1.95 -3.88
CA ASP A 60 -6.53 -1.83 -5.24
C ASP A 60 -5.17 -1.14 -5.29
N VAL A 61 -4.98 -0.06 -4.51
CA VAL A 61 -3.71 0.67 -4.44
C VAL A 61 -2.55 -0.26 -4.06
N PHE A 62 -2.76 -1.15 -3.09
CA PHE A 62 -1.74 -2.09 -2.62
C PHE A 62 -1.49 -3.24 -3.59
N ASN A 63 -2.40 -3.49 -4.53
CA ASN A 63 -2.28 -4.51 -5.58
C ASN A 63 -1.57 -4.00 -6.84
N HIS A 64 -0.70 -3.01 -6.72
CA HIS A 64 0.07 -2.50 -7.83
C HIS A 64 1.56 -2.81 -7.68
N LYS A 65 2.21 -2.97 -8.82
CA LYS A 65 3.66 -3.03 -8.97
C LYS A 65 4.13 -1.87 -9.83
N LEU A 66 5.35 -1.43 -9.59
CA LEU A 66 5.97 -0.34 -10.34
C LEU A 66 6.70 -0.90 -11.56
N LYS A 67 6.45 -0.32 -12.71
CA LYS A 67 7.17 -0.62 -13.96
C LYS A 67 7.85 0.62 -14.49
N ASN A 68 9.02 0.39 -15.08
CA ASN A 68 9.76 1.42 -15.78
C ASN A 68 9.40 1.37 -17.26
N GLY A 69 8.77 2.43 -17.77
CA GLY A 69 8.58 2.64 -19.19
C GLY A 69 9.80 3.29 -19.83
N ILE A 70 9.71 3.65 -21.11
CA ILE A 70 10.83 4.30 -21.84
C ILE A 70 11.15 5.69 -21.27
N PHE A 71 10.12 6.43 -20.82
CA PHE A 71 10.26 7.82 -20.35
C PHE A 71 9.71 8.07 -18.96
N TRP A 72 8.89 7.15 -18.40
CA TRP A 72 8.25 7.34 -17.10
C TRP A 72 7.96 6.02 -16.42
N TYR A 73 7.78 6.08 -15.11
CA TYR A 73 7.26 4.98 -14.32
C TYR A 73 5.73 4.92 -14.39
N TYR A 74 5.17 3.72 -14.27
CA TYR A 74 3.73 3.51 -14.22
C TYR A 74 3.37 2.33 -13.33
N PHE A 75 2.15 2.35 -12.81
CA PHE A 75 1.60 1.23 -12.07
C PHE A 75 0.98 0.20 -13.00
N GLU A 76 1.20 -1.06 -12.70
CA GLU A 76 0.57 -2.20 -13.34
C GLU A 76 -0.03 -3.09 -12.25
N ALA A 77 -1.25 -3.61 -12.47
CA ALA A 77 -1.89 -4.51 -11.52
C ALA A 77 -1.00 -5.72 -11.21
N ASN A 78 -0.81 -6.01 -9.94
CA ASN A 78 -0.03 -7.15 -9.47
C ASN A 78 -0.97 -8.31 -9.15
N ASN A 79 -0.86 -9.41 -9.89
CA ASN A 79 -1.66 -10.61 -9.70
C ASN A 79 -0.88 -11.74 -8.99
N ARG A 80 0.26 -11.42 -8.38
CA ARG A 80 1.04 -12.39 -7.61
C ARG A 80 0.42 -12.62 -6.24
N PRO A 81 0.72 -13.74 -5.57
CA PRO A 81 0.33 -13.94 -4.18
C PRO A 81 0.82 -12.79 -3.31
N ALA A 82 0.10 -12.51 -2.21
CA ALA A 82 0.52 -11.50 -1.23
C ALA A 82 1.98 -11.70 -0.79
N PRO A 83 2.68 -10.63 -0.41
CA PRO A 83 4.03 -10.75 0.11
C PRO A 83 4.01 -11.56 1.41
N ARG A 84 5.09 -12.29 1.68
CA ARG A 84 5.19 -13.06 2.92
C ARG A 84 5.36 -12.13 4.12
N VAL A 85 4.58 -12.42 5.16
CA VAL A 85 4.82 -11.85 6.49
C VAL A 85 6.07 -12.48 7.07
N ILE A 86 7.04 -11.66 7.46
CA ILE A 86 8.35 -12.13 7.97
C ILE A 86 8.64 -11.50 9.33
N PRO A 87 9.43 -12.19 10.19
CA PRO A 87 9.93 -11.56 11.40
C PRO A 87 10.79 -10.35 11.06
N GLU A 88 10.78 -9.35 11.93
CA GLU A 88 11.66 -8.19 11.81
C GLU A 88 13.08 -8.60 12.20
N ASP A 89 13.95 -8.78 11.22
CA ASP A 89 15.34 -9.20 11.36
C ASP A 89 16.34 -8.17 10.84
N THR A 90 15.85 -7.08 10.27
CA THR A 90 16.66 -6.02 9.67
C THR A 90 16.26 -4.63 10.18
N TYR A 91 17.06 -3.62 9.84
CA TYR A 91 16.72 -2.23 10.16
C TYR A 91 15.41 -1.81 9.47
N PRO A 92 14.62 -0.94 10.13
CA PRO A 92 13.39 -0.42 9.55
C PRO A 92 13.65 0.45 8.32
N CYS A 93 12.65 0.50 7.46
CA CYS A 93 12.61 1.37 6.28
C CYS A 93 13.74 1.13 5.25
N LEU A 94 14.32 -0.08 5.22
CA LEU A 94 15.22 -0.46 4.14
C LEU A 94 14.46 -0.60 2.83
N TYR A 95 15.21 -0.46 1.73
CA TYR A 95 14.69 -0.67 0.39
C TYR A 95 13.91 -1.99 0.26
N ILE A 96 12.74 -1.93 -0.33
CA ILE A 96 11.90 -3.11 -0.60
C ILE A 96 12.28 -3.64 -1.98
N ASN A 97 13.02 -4.76 -2.01
CA ASN A 97 13.41 -5.38 -3.27
C ASN A 97 12.20 -6.07 -3.92
N PRO A 98 11.72 -5.61 -5.08
CA PRO A 98 10.55 -6.17 -5.73
C PRO A 98 10.74 -7.63 -6.16
N TYR A 99 11.97 -8.06 -6.45
CA TYR A 99 12.25 -9.42 -6.90
C TYR A 99 12.07 -10.46 -5.79
N THR A 100 12.27 -10.08 -4.53
CA THR A 100 12.12 -10.97 -3.37
C THR A 100 10.79 -10.79 -2.65
N ASN A 101 9.97 -9.81 -3.06
CA ASN A 101 8.72 -9.41 -2.42
C ASN A 101 7.50 -9.53 -3.35
N ASN A 102 7.49 -10.48 -4.27
CA ASN A 102 6.43 -10.68 -5.25
C ASN A 102 6.03 -9.41 -6.03
N GLU A 103 6.98 -8.50 -6.28
CA GLU A 103 6.80 -7.18 -6.91
C GLU A 103 5.88 -6.22 -6.14
N TYR A 104 5.53 -6.49 -4.86
CA TYR A 104 4.80 -5.55 -4.03
C TYR A 104 5.69 -4.42 -3.52
N LEU A 105 5.10 -3.24 -3.37
CA LEU A 105 5.75 -1.99 -2.94
C LEU A 105 5.59 -1.74 -1.45
N PHE A 106 5.17 -2.74 -0.71
CA PHE A 106 5.03 -2.74 0.73
C PHE A 106 5.46 -4.09 1.29
N ARG A 107 5.78 -4.14 2.58
CA ARG A 107 6.00 -5.39 3.30
C ARG A 107 5.37 -5.32 4.69
N VAL A 108 4.98 -6.48 5.21
CA VAL A 108 4.48 -6.64 6.57
C VAL A 108 5.51 -7.45 7.36
N THR A 109 5.98 -6.89 8.46
CA THR A 109 6.87 -7.58 9.39
C THR A 109 6.25 -7.61 10.78
N TYR A 110 6.74 -8.48 11.64
CA TYR A 110 6.32 -8.53 13.03
C TYR A 110 7.51 -8.72 13.97
N TYR A 111 7.38 -8.18 15.17
CA TYR A 111 8.33 -8.41 16.25
C TYR A 111 7.58 -8.49 17.58
N GLN A 112 7.64 -9.67 18.23
CA GLN A 112 6.89 -9.94 19.46
C GLN A 112 5.41 -9.56 19.31
N LYS A 113 4.98 -8.47 19.94
CA LYS A 113 3.58 -7.96 19.98
C LYS A 113 3.27 -6.91 18.91
N ARG A 114 4.25 -6.56 18.06
CA ARG A 114 4.14 -5.45 17.11
C ARG A 114 4.02 -5.95 15.69
N ILE A 115 3.03 -5.44 14.98
CA ILE A 115 2.88 -5.55 13.53
C ILE A 115 3.43 -4.26 12.91
N ASN A 116 4.30 -4.38 11.93
CA ASN A 116 4.84 -3.27 11.18
C ASN A 116 4.39 -3.36 9.73
N LEU A 117 3.93 -2.24 9.20
CA LEU A 117 3.69 -2.05 7.78
C LEU A 117 4.73 -1.04 7.26
N GLU A 118 5.53 -1.47 6.31
CA GLU A 118 6.48 -0.62 5.59
C GLU A 118 6.03 -0.44 4.16
N VAL A 119 6.00 0.80 3.70
CA VAL A 119 5.44 1.18 2.41
C VAL A 119 6.42 2.06 1.66
N PHE A 120 6.68 1.72 0.40
CA PHE A 120 7.38 2.61 -0.51
C PHE A 120 6.45 3.79 -0.84
N HIS A 121 6.90 5.00 -0.56
CA HIS A 121 6.05 6.21 -0.54
C HIS A 121 5.39 6.53 -1.90
N VAL A 122 5.85 5.91 -2.98
CA VAL A 122 5.21 5.99 -4.29
C VAL A 122 3.79 5.39 -4.29
N LEU A 123 3.56 4.39 -3.43
CA LEU A 123 2.31 3.62 -3.41
C LEU A 123 1.16 4.40 -2.78
N THR A 124 1.38 4.97 -1.61
CA THR A 124 0.36 5.73 -0.86
C THR A 124 1.00 6.61 0.20
N ASP A 125 0.23 7.53 0.73
CA ASP A 125 0.59 8.36 1.87
C ASP A 125 0.34 7.65 3.22
N GLY A 126 0.64 8.36 4.32
CA GLY A 126 0.46 7.83 5.66
C GLY A 126 -1.00 7.51 6.02
N ASN A 127 -1.97 8.23 5.46
CA ASN A 127 -3.39 7.98 5.73
C ASN A 127 -3.85 6.68 5.07
N GLY A 128 -3.50 6.47 3.80
CA GLY A 128 -3.81 5.24 3.09
C GLY A 128 -3.18 4.02 3.76
N ALA A 129 -1.91 4.13 4.18
CA ALA A 129 -1.24 3.07 4.91
C ALA A 129 -1.88 2.80 6.29
N LEU A 130 -2.35 3.84 6.98
CA LEU A 130 -3.03 3.69 8.27
C LEU A 130 -4.35 2.93 8.13
N ILE A 131 -5.13 3.22 7.10
CA ILE A 131 -6.38 2.50 6.81
C ILE A 131 -6.08 1.03 6.54
N PHE A 132 -5.08 0.74 5.71
CA PHE A 132 -4.65 -0.63 5.43
C PHE A 132 -4.20 -1.36 6.70
N LEU A 133 -3.36 -0.75 7.54
CA LEU A 133 -2.89 -1.35 8.78
C LEU A 133 -4.03 -1.61 9.78
N LYS A 134 -5.01 -0.72 9.87
CA LYS A 134 -6.21 -0.91 10.70
C LYS A 134 -7.00 -2.12 10.26
N GLU A 135 -7.28 -2.27 8.96
CA GLU A 135 -8.01 -3.41 8.42
C GLU A 135 -7.24 -4.72 8.58
N LEU A 136 -5.91 -4.68 8.34
CA LEU A 136 -5.05 -5.83 8.59
C LEU A 136 -5.12 -6.30 10.04
N THR A 137 -4.99 -5.36 10.98
CA THR A 137 -5.04 -5.64 12.41
C THR A 137 -6.40 -6.15 12.82
N TYR A 138 -7.47 -5.54 12.32
CA TYR A 138 -8.83 -5.96 12.59
C TYR A 138 -9.09 -7.40 12.12
N GLN A 139 -8.71 -7.70 10.87
CA GLN A 139 -8.88 -9.05 10.33
C GLN A 139 -8.01 -10.09 11.05
N TYR A 140 -6.80 -9.72 11.47
CA TYR A 140 -5.93 -10.55 12.31
C TYR A 140 -6.61 -10.88 13.64
N LEU A 141 -7.16 -9.89 14.34
CA LEU A 141 -7.85 -10.07 15.61
C LEU A 141 -9.11 -10.93 15.47
N ARG A 142 -9.83 -10.81 14.35
CA ARG A 142 -10.98 -11.70 14.05
C ARG A 142 -10.57 -13.17 13.92
N TYR A 143 -9.40 -13.44 13.37
CA TYR A 143 -8.91 -14.81 13.30
C TYR A 143 -8.37 -15.30 14.64
N LYS A 144 -7.77 -14.41 15.42
CA LYS A 144 -7.23 -14.76 16.75
C LYS A 144 -8.32 -14.96 17.80
N TYR A 145 -9.42 -14.21 17.70
CA TYR A 145 -10.55 -14.22 18.64
C TYR A 145 -11.90 -14.39 17.92
N PRO A 146 -12.19 -15.61 17.40
CA PRO A 146 -13.40 -15.84 16.60
C PRO A 146 -14.69 -15.54 17.36
N GLU A 147 -14.71 -15.77 18.68
CA GLU A 147 -15.86 -15.50 19.56
C GLU A 147 -16.22 -14.01 19.68
N LEU A 148 -15.26 -13.13 19.46
CA LEU A 148 -15.47 -11.68 19.41
C LEU A 148 -15.87 -11.20 18.02
N ALA A 149 -15.50 -11.94 16.98
CA ALA A 149 -15.77 -11.60 15.59
C ALA A 149 -17.27 -11.53 15.29
N GLU A 150 -18.07 -12.38 15.88
CA GLU A 150 -19.53 -12.39 15.72
C GLU A 150 -20.20 -11.13 16.29
N LYS A 151 -19.60 -10.52 17.31
CA LYS A 151 -20.12 -9.31 17.98
C LYS A 151 -19.70 -8.02 17.27
N ALA A 152 -18.62 -8.05 16.52
CA ALA A 152 -17.98 -6.85 15.98
C ALA A 152 -18.53 -6.37 14.62
N GLY A 153 -19.39 -7.13 13.97
CA GLY A 153 -19.92 -6.80 12.64
C GLY A 153 -18.88 -6.88 11.51
N ASN A 154 -19.29 -6.66 10.27
CA ASN A 154 -18.40 -6.58 9.13
C ASN A 154 -17.97 -5.12 8.91
N THR A 155 -16.69 -4.81 9.11
CA THR A 155 -16.14 -3.46 8.86
C THR A 155 -15.52 -3.30 7.46
N LEU A 156 -15.35 -4.39 6.71
CA LEU A 156 -14.98 -4.30 5.29
C LEU A 156 -16.14 -3.69 4.51
N ASN A 157 -16.27 -2.38 4.57
CA ASN A 157 -17.10 -1.65 3.63
C ASN A 157 -16.39 -1.68 2.27
N ALA A 158 -17.09 -2.18 1.25
CA ALA A 158 -16.63 -2.13 -0.14
C ALA A 158 -16.38 -0.68 -0.65
N ASP A 159 -16.79 0.31 0.12
CA ASP A 159 -16.58 1.74 -0.13
C ASP A 159 -15.21 2.27 0.35
N SER A 160 -14.37 1.44 0.93
CA SER A 160 -12.97 1.81 1.20
C SER A 160 -12.09 1.72 -0.05
N SER A 161 -12.64 2.02 -1.23
CA SER A 161 -11.85 2.39 -2.38
C SER A 161 -11.05 3.63 -1.97
N LEU A 162 -9.81 3.42 -1.54
CA LEU A 162 -8.83 4.49 -1.48
C LEU A 162 -8.76 5.02 -2.90
N ASP A 163 -9.41 6.14 -3.14
CA ASP A 163 -9.40 6.80 -4.43
C ASP A 163 -7.94 7.00 -4.84
N ILE A 164 -7.55 6.43 -5.96
CA ILE A 164 -6.27 6.71 -6.64
C ILE A 164 -6.41 8.13 -7.24
N GLU A 165 -6.89 9.05 -6.42
CA GLU A 165 -7.12 10.42 -6.87
C GLU A 165 -5.82 11.20 -6.69
N ASP A 166 -5.34 11.80 -7.78
CA ASP A 166 -4.24 12.76 -7.74
C ASP A 166 -4.68 14.00 -6.95
N SER A 167 -4.51 13.94 -5.63
CA SER A 167 -4.86 15.03 -4.71
C SER A 167 -4.17 16.34 -5.05
N TYR A 168 -2.99 16.28 -5.68
CA TYR A 168 -2.29 17.46 -6.14
C TYR A 168 -3.03 18.14 -7.28
N LYS A 169 -3.45 17.39 -8.30
CA LYS A 169 -4.23 17.95 -9.43
C LYS A 169 -5.58 18.50 -8.98
N LYS A 170 -6.24 17.80 -8.04
CA LYS A 170 -7.55 18.21 -7.54
C LYS A 170 -7.49 19.49 -6.72
N ASN A 171 -6.45 19.65 -5.90
CA ASN A 171 -6.35 20.73 -4.92
C ASN A 171 -5.31 21.80 -5.30
N TYR A 172 -4.57 21.62 -6.40
CA TYR A 172 -3.59 22.59 -6.84
C TYR A 172 -4.26 23.81 -7.45
N ILE A 173 -4.29 24.90 -6.69
CA ILE A 173 -4.66 26.24 -7.18
C ILE A 173 -3.35 26.91 -7.61
N CYS A 174 -3.19 27.12 -8.91
CA CYS A 174 -2.03 27.87 -9.42
C CYS A 174 -2.09 29.32 -8.92
N LEU A 175 -1.21 29.67 -7.98
CA LEU A 175 -1.13 31.02 -7.42
C LEU A 175 -0.76 32.09 -8.46
N LEU A 176 -0.33 31.71 -9.67
CA LEU A 176 -0.06 32.63 -10.78
C LEU A 176 -1.33 33.38 -11.26
N TYR A 177 -2.53 32.83 -11.01
CA TYR A 177 -3.79 33.51 -11.34
C TYR A 177 -4.29 34.47 -10.26
N THR A 178 -3.71 34.46 -9.07
CA THR A 178 -4.11 35.36 -7.97
C THR A 178 -3.34 36.69 -7.97
N SER A 179 -2.37 36.87 -8.86
CA SER A 179 -1.58 38.11 -8.98
C SER A 179 -2.11 39.10 -10.02
N ALA A 180 -3.26 38.83 -10.67
CA ALA A 180 -3.95 39.85 -11.43
C ALA A 180 -4.66 40.82 -10.48
N LEU A 181 -3.90 41.76 -9.90
CA LEU A 181 -4.48 42.92 -9.24
C LEU A 181 -5.31 43.68 -10.26
N PRO A 182 -6.55 44.10 -9.93
CA PRO A 182 -7.28 45.00 -10.77
C PRO A 182 -6.53 46.31 -10.85
N THR A 183 -5.99 46.61 -12.02
CA THR A 183 -5.51 47.95 -12.30
C THR A 183 -6.73 48.88 -12.31
N ARG A 184 -6.72 49.83 -11.39
CA ARG A 184 -7.64 50.95 -11.41
C ARG A 184 -7.44 51.84 -12.64
#